data_a56229ae4979e1eb37f004497fd7a97b
#
_entry.id   a56229ae4979e1eb37f004497fd7a97b
#
_cell.length_a   1.000
_cell.length_b   1.000
_cell.length_c   1.000
_cell.angle_alpha   90.00
_cell.angle_beta   90.00
_cell.angle_gamma   90.00
#
_symmetry.space_group_name_H-M   'P 1'
#
loop_
_entity.id
_entity.type
_entity.pdbx_description
1 polymer ?
#
loop_
_entity_poly.entity_id
_entity_poly.type
_entity_poly.pdbx_seq_one_letter_code
_entity_poly.pdbx_strand_id
1 'polypeptide(L)'
;TRNEGRVRALEKMRLERAGRQEQTGNVRLSIQEAERSGRLVVEADNVHFAFGDNRIVEGFSTAILRGDKVGIIGPNGSGKTTLLRVLLGELAPQQGSIRLGTGVRVAYFDQLRAQLDEDGTLKDNLADGNDMIVVGGASRHVMGYLQDFLFPPDRILSPVSSLSGGERNRLLLAKLFLLPSNVLVLDEPTNDLDTETLELLEERLLEYGGTILMVSHDRAFLNNVATSTIVFEGRGRLQEYVGGYDAWFRQRTAPVEPPKAAPAEPKQRRDRPPKEKRKLS
;
A
#
# COMPACT_ATOMS: atom_id res chain seq x y z
N THR A 1 -9.54 21.42 10.06
CA THR A 1 -9.08 21.66 8.67
C THR A 1 -9.76 20.68 7.72
N ARG A 2 -9.97 21.08 6.44
CA ARG A 2 -10.74 20.30 5.43
C ARG A 2 -10.17 18.89 5.18
N ASN A 3 -8.90 18.66 5.47
CA ASN A 3 -8.19 17.37 5.33
C ASN A 3 -8.46 16.40 6.48
N GLU A 4 -8.61 16.85 7.71
CA GLU A 4 -8.79 15.97 8.88
C GLU A 4 -10.07 15.13 8.81
N GLY A 5 -11.15 15.69 8.30
CA GLY A 5 -12.42 14.98 8.13
C GLY A 5 -12.32 13.87 7.09
N ARG A 6 -11.57 14.11 5.99
CA ARG A 6 -11.34 13.12 4.92
C ARG A 6 -10.42 12.00 5.40
N VAL A 7 -9.35 12.33 6.11
CA VAL A 7 -8.42 11.35 6.71
C VAL A 7 -9.17 10.45 7.69
N ARG A 8 -9.98 11.00 8.60
CA ARG A 8 -10.78 10.21 9.56
C ARG A 8 -11.80 9.30 8.87
N ALA A 9 -12.43 9.76 7.79
CA ALA A 9 -13.39 8.95 7.04
C ALA A 9 -12.71 7.77 6.33
N LEU A 10 -11.56 8.02 5.68
CA LEU A 10 -10.75 6.97 5.05
C LEU A 10 -10.23 5.97 6.09
N GLU A 11 -9.75 6.46 7.22
CA GLU A 11 -9.25 5.65 8.33
C GLU A 11 -10.34 4.70 8.87
N LYS A 12 -11.55 5.21 9.11
CA LYS A 12 -12.68 4.39 9.56
C LYS A 12 -13.02 3.28 8.57
N MET A 13 -13.11 3.61 7.28
CA MET A 13 -13.44 2.64 6.23
C MET A 13 -12.33 1.58 6.05
N ARG A 14 -11.05 1.96 6.20
CA ARG A 14 -9.91 1.03 6.14
C ARG A 14 -9.92 0.05 7.32
N LEU A 15 -10.16 0.54 8.54
CA LEU A 15 -10.26 -0.30 9.74
C LEU A 15 -11.42 -1.30 9.64
N GLU A 16 -12.60 -0.87 9.15
CA GLU A 16 -13.74 -1.77 8.94
C GLU A 16 -13.44 -2.88 7.93
N ARG A 17 -12.63 -2.60 6.91
CA ARG A 17 -12.25 -3.59 5.89
C ARG A 17 -11.14 -4.52 6.37
N ALA A 18 -10.11 -4.01 7.03
CA ALA A 18 -9.04 -4.83 7.63
C ALA A 18 -9.62 -5.88 8.59
N GLY A 19 -10.58 -5.50 9.44
CA GLY A 19 -11.26 -6.44 10.34
C GLY A 19 -12.05 -7.54 9.64
N ARG A 20 -12.44 -7.37 8.36
CA ARG A 20 -13.09 -8.43 7.56
C ARG A 20 -12.09 -9.41 6.95
N GLN A 21 -10.87 -8.96 6.66
CA GLN A 21 -9.81 -9.81 6.10
C GLN A 21 -9.13 -10.70 7.16
N GLU A 22 -9.09 -10.27 8.43
CA GLU A 22 -8.47 -11.03 9.53
C GLU A 22 -9.21 -12.32 9.92
N GLN A 23 -10.40 -12.61 9.36
CA GLN A 23 -11.19 -13.80 9.72
C GLN A 23 -10.79 -15.09 8.98
N THR A 24 -9.80 -15.06 8.11
CA THR A 24 -9.38 -16.22 7.31
C THR A 24 -7.92 -16.57 7.59
N GLY A 25 -7.64 -17.33 8.64
CA GLY A 25 -6.34 -17.98 8.78
C GLY A 25 -5.77 -18.01 10.20
N ASN A 26 -5.70 -19.20 10.77
CA ASN A 26 -5.21 -19.47 12.13
C ASN A 26 -3.82 -20.13 12.16
N VAL A 27 -2.85 -19.66 11.37
CA VAL A 27 -1.43 -20.00 11.56
C VAL A 27 -0.62 -18.70 11.48
N ARG A 28 -0.31 -18.12 12.63
CA ARG A 28 0.59 -16.96 12.71
C ARG A 28 2.02 -17.43 12.52
N LEU A 29 2.51 -17.37 11.29
CA LEU A 29 3.93 -17.36 11.00
C LEU A 29 4.46 -15.96 11.35
N SER A 30 5.44 -15.87 12.24
CA SER A 30 6.04 -14.60 12.62
C SER A 30 6.93 -14.10 11.48
N ILE A 31 6.51 -13.04 10.83
CA ILE A 31 7.34 -12.26 9.90
C ILE A 31 8.25 -11.34 10.71
N GLN A 32 9.48 -11.09 10.24
CA GLN A 32 10.39 -10.18 10.93
C GLN A 32 9.91 -8.74 10.73
N GLU A 33 9.20 -8.20 11.72
CA GLU A 33 8.84 -6.79 11.77
C GLU A 33 9.95 -6.01 12.48
N ALA A 34 10.35 -4.87 11.90
CA ALA A 34 11.13 -3.87 12.64
C ALA A 34 10.29 -3.34 13.82
N GLU A 35 10.93 -2.63 14.75
CA GLU A 35 10.18 -1.86 15.75
C GLU A 35 9.05 -1.08 15.06
N ARG A 36 7.86 -1.12 15.66
CA ARG A 36 6.66 -0.52 15.05
C ARG A 36 6.91 0.95 14.72
N SER A 37 6.65 1.34 13.48
CA SER A 37 6.59 2.75 13.10
C SER A 37 5.56 3.50 13.96
N GLY A 38 5.64 4.82 14.01
CA GLY A 38 4.54 5.66 14.49
C GLY A 38 3.23 5.31 13.77
N ARG A 39 2.11 5.86 14.22
CA ARG A 39 0.79 5.66 13.55
C ARG A 39 0.80 6.18 12.11
N LEU A 40 1.45 7.31 11.87
CA LEU A 40 1.66 7.90 10.56
C LEU A 40 2.89 7.26 9.91
N VAL A 41 2.77 6.85 8.66
CA VAL A 41 3.87 6.36 7.82
C VAL A 41 4.29 7.42 6.80
N VAL A 42 3.32 7.93 6.04
CA VAL A 42 3.54 9.01 5.06
C VAL A 42 2.39 10.00 5.13
N GLU A 43 2.70 11.30 5.12
CA GLU A 43 1.73 12.36 4.87
C GLU A 43 2.21 13.18 3.67
N ALA A 44 1.36 13.29 2.67
CA ALA A 44 1.54 14.13 1.50
C ALA A 44 0.51 15.26 1.55
N ASP A 45 0.95 16.49 1.42
CA ASP A 45 0.07 17.66 1.38
C ASP A 45 0.33 18.50 0.15
N ASN A 46 -0.70 18.59 -0.71
CA ASN A 46 -0.72 19.36 -1.96
C ASN A 46 0.53 19.15 -2.83
N VAL A 47 0.94 17.90 -3.01
CA VAL A 47 2.17 17.51 -3.70
C VAL A 47 2.04 17.71 -5.19
N HIS A 48 3.06 18.36 -5.79
CA HIS A 48 3.23 18.47 -7.23
C HIS A 48 4.61 17.95 -7.63
N PHE A 49 4.64 17.14 -8.68
CA PHE A 49 5.88 16.61 -9.23
C PHE A 49 5.77 16.42 -10.76
N ALA A 50 6.80 16.87 -11.49
CA ALA A 50 6.90 16.74 -12.94
C ALA A 50 8.33 16.50 -13.39
N PHE A 51 8.52 15.85 -14.53
CA PHE A 51 9.78 15.82 -15.28
C PHE A 51 9.63 16.71 -16.52
N GLY A 52 10.23 17.93 -16.48
CA GLY A 52 10.00 18.93 -17.50
C GLY A 52 8.51 19.25 -17.63
N ASP A 53 7.93 19.08 -18.82
CA ASP A 53 6.51 19.34 -19.08
C ASP A 53 5.60 18.15 -18.71
N ASN A 54 6.18 16.99 -18.40
CA ASN A 54 5.42 15.79 -18.06
C ASN A 54 5.01 15.80 -16.58
N ARG A 55 3.76 16.16 -16.31
CA ARG A 55 3.17 16.19 -14.95
C ARG A 55 2.86 14.79 -14.48
N ILE A 56 3.51 14.36 -13.41
CA ILE A 56 3.31 13.04 -12.77
C ILE A 56 2.31 13.13 -11.63
N VAL A 57 2.42 14.18 -10.81
CA VAL A 57 1.54 14.43 -9.66
C VAL A 57 1.10 15.88 -9.67
N GLU A 58 -0.20 16.14 -9.52
CA GLU A 58 -0.76 17.50 -9.50
C GLU A 58 -1.73 17.66 -8.31
N GLY A 59 -1.26 18.34 -7.25
CA GLY A 59 -2.07 18.70 -6.09
C GLY A 59 -2.55 17.49 -5.25
N PHE A 60 -1.74 16.44 -5.16
CA PHE A 60 -2.12 15.23 -4.44
C PHE A 60 -1.88 15.35 -2.93
N SER A 61 -2.91 14.98 -2.15
CA SER A 61 -2.83 14.90 -0.70
C SER A 61 -3.36 13.56 -0.21
N THR A 62 -2.57 12.87 0.62
CA THR A 62 -2.96 11.61 1.26
C THR A 62 -2.25 11.42 2.59
N ALA A 63 -2.76 10.52 3.43
CA ALA A 63 -2.10 10.05 4.64
C ALA A 63 -2.12 8.51 4.64
N ILE A 64 -0.93 7.92 4.71
CA ILE A 64 -0.75 6.47 4.80
C ILE A 64 -0.41 6.14 6.24
N LEU A 65 -1.17 5.25 6.83
CA LEU A 65 -1.04 4.86 8.23
C LEU A 65 -0.41 3.48 8.35
N ARG A 66 0.10 3.17 9.52
CA ARG A 66 0.63 1.84 9.83
C ARG A 66 -0.44 0.77 9.62
N GLY A 67 -0.08 -0.29 8.89
CA GLY A 67 -0.97 -1.40 8.54
C GLY A 67 -1.79 -1.19 7.27
N ASP A 68 -1.72 0.00 6.65
CA ASP A 68 -2.37 0.21 5.35
C ASP A 68 -1.68 -0.63 4.26
N LYS A 69 -2.48 -1.22 3.38
CA LYS A 69 -2.04 -1.94 2.19
C LYS A 69 -2.55 -1.19 0.96
N VAL A 70 -1.69 -0.33 0.42
CA VAL A 70 -2.07 0.64 -0.62
C VAL A 70 -1.65 0.13 -1.99
N GLY A 71 -2.64 -0.13 -2.85
CA GLY A 71 -2.42 -0.43 -4.27
C GLY A 71 -2.29 0.85 -5.10
N ILE A 72 -1.38 0.87 -6.07
CA ILE A 72 -1.21 1.98 -7.01
C ILE A 72 -1.57 1.47 -8.40
N ILE A 73 -2.57 2.11 -9.02
CA ILE A 73 -3.14 1.70 -10.31
C ILE A 73 -2.95 2.83 -11.33
N GLY A 74 -2.46 2.47 -12.52
CA GLY A 74 -2.32 3.40 -13.63
C GLY A 74 -1.70 2.77 -14.85
N PRO A 75 -1.82 3.40 -16.04
CA PRO A 75 -1.17 2.94 -17.26
C PRO A 75 0.35 2.83 -17.12
N ASN A 76 0.99 2.05 -18.00
CA ASN A 76 2.46 2.05 -18.07
C ASN A 76 2.95 3.44 -18.44
N GLY A 77 4.03 3.89 -17.78
CA GLY A 77 4.58 5.24 -17.97
C GLY A 77 3.80 6.37 -17.28
N SER A 78 2.73 6.09 -16.52
CA SER A 78 1.99 7.13 -15.79
C SER A 78 2.75 7.75 -14.61
N GLY A 79 3.86 7.13 -14.19
CA GLY A 79 4.67 7.61 -13.07
C GLY A 79 4.44 6.87 -11.75
N LYS A 80 3.94 5.62 -11.76
CA LYS A 80 3.68 4.81 -10.56
C LYS A 80 4.92 4.67 -9.67
N THR A 81 6.04 4.25 -10.23
CA THR A 81 7.33 4.16 -9.52
C THR A 81 7.82 5.53 -9.04
N THR A 82 7.60 6.59 -9.84
CA THR A 82 7.93 7.97 -9.44
C THR A 82 7.10 8.40 -8.22
N LEU A 83 5.80 8.10 -8.21
CA LEU A 83 4.93 8.38 -7.06
C LEU A 83 5.43 7.67 -5.79
N LEU A 84 5.81 6.40 -5.87
CA LEU A 84 6.41 5.67 -4.75
C LEU A 84 7.64 6.40 -4.21
N ARG A 85 8.57 6.79 -5.09
CA ARG A 85 9.81 7.49 -4.70
C ARG A 85 9.54 8.87 -4.10
N VAL A 86 8.53 9.59 -4.59
CA VAL A 86 8.10 10.87 -4.00
C VAL A 86 7.49 10.65 -2.62
N LEU A 87 6.57 9.70 -2.46
CA LEU A 87 5.92 9.39 -1.18
C LEU A 87 6.92 8.96 -0.11
N LEU A 88 7.98 8.25 -0.50
CA LEU A 88 9.03 7.77 0.41
C LEU A 88 10.17 8.80 0.62
N GLY A 89 10.04 10.00 0.03
CA GLY A 89 11.00 11.08 0.23
C GLY A 89 12.30 10.93 -0.54
N GLU A 90 12.41 9.98 -1.47
CA GLU A 90 13.59 9.81 -2.34
C GLU A 90 13.66 10.90 -3.43
N LEU A 91 12.49 11.40 -3.84
CA LEU A 91 12.37 12.54 -4.74
C LEU A 91 11.63 13.67 -4.02
N ALA A 92 12.26 14.83 -3.95
CA ALA A 92 11.64 16.01 -3.36
C ALA A 92 10.52 16.55 -4.27
N PRO A 93 9.32 16.85 -3.74
CA PRO A 93 8.25 17.46 -4.52
C PRO A 93 8.65 18.90 -4.91
N GLN A 94 8.16 19.37 -6.07
CA GLN A 94 8.39 20.74 -6.53
C GLN A 94 7.51 21.75 -5.79
N GLN A 95 6.32 21.32 -5.35
CA GLN A 95 5.41 22.07 -4.50
C GLN A 95 4.70 21.11 -3.53
N GLY A 96 4.25 21.66 -2.42
CA GLY A 96 3.66 20.87 -1.34
C GLY A 96 4.71 20.30 -0.41
N SER A 97 4.33 19.33 0.40
CA SER A 97 5.24 18.70 1.35
C SER A 97 4.99 17.20 1.51
N ILE A 98 6.08 16.48 1.80
CA ILE A 98 6.04 15.07 2.21
C ILE A 98 6.64 14.99 3.62
N ARG A 99 5.95 14.30 4.50
CA ARG A 99 6.43 13.98 5.84
C ARG A 99 6.38 12.48 6.08
N LEU A 100 7.53 11.89 6.36
CA LEU A 100 7.63 10.51 6.81
C LEU A 100 7.40 10.43 8.33
N GLY A 101 6.74 9.38 8.75
CA GLY A 101 6.55 9.06 10.15
C GLY A 101 7.86 8.67 10.85
N THR A 102 7.81 8.55 12.18
CA THR A 102 8.97 8.12 12.98
C THR A 102 9.20 6.64 12.85
N GLY A 103 10.48 6.23 12.78
CA GLY A 103 10.88 4.82 12.76
C GLY A 103 10.49 4.07 11.48
N VAL A 104 10.21 4.75 10.38
CA VAL A 104 9.93 4.12 9.08
C VAL A 104 11.19 3.43 8.57
N ARG A 105 11.07 2.11 8.28
CA ARG A 105 12.11 1.27 7.68
C ARG A 105 11.54 0.59 6.45
N VAL A 106 12.01 1.00 5.28
CA VAL A 106 11.49 0.55 3.98
C VAL A 106 12.32 -0.61 3.47
N ALA A 107 11.66 -1.66 2.95
CA ALA A 107 12.28 -2.70 2.15
C ALA A 107 11.65 -2.73 0.75
N TYR A 108 12.49 -2.77 -0.28
CA TYR A 108 12.10 -2.83 -1.68
C TYR A 108 12.33 -4.21 -2.26
N PHE A 109 11.27 -4.81 -2.81
CA PHE A 109 11.37 -6.14 -3.44
C PHE A 109 12.32 -6.15 -4.64
N ASP A 110 12.22 -5.15 -5.50
CA ASP A 110 13.00 -5.12 -6.75
C ASP A 110 14.52 -4.94 -6.53
N GLN A 111 14.89 -4.22 -5.46
CA GLN A 111 16.30 -4.03 -5.12
C GLN A 111 17.00 -5.32 -4.65
N LEU A 112 16.25 -6.32 -4.20
CA LEU A 112 16.80 -7.59 -3.74
C LEU A 112 17.28 -8.48 -4.86
N ARG A 113 16.75 -8.32 -6.09
CA ARG A 113 17.19 -9.11 -7.26
C ARG A 113 18.69 -8.97 -7.52
N ALA A 114 19.24 -7.76 -7.37
CA ALA A 114 20.67 -7.49 -7.53
C ALA A 114 21.53 -7.93 -6.34
N GLN A 115 20.92 -8.38 -5.24
CA GLN A 115 21.62 -8.76 -4.01
C GLN A 115 21.72 -10.28 -3.80
N LEU A 116 21.26 -11.08 -4.75
CA LEU A 116 21.46 -12.52 -4.70
C LEU A 116 22.89 -12.88 -5.16
N ASP A 117 23.58 -13.63 -4.32
CA ASP A 117 24.84 -14.28 -4.70
C ASP A 117 24.51 -15.55 -5.47
N GLU A 118 24.77 -15.52 -6.78
CA GLU A 118 24.48 -16.60 -7.71
C GLU A 118 25.30 -17.88 -7.42
N ASP A 119 26.51 -17.73 -6.91
CA ASP A 119 27.44 -18.84 -6.60
C ASP A 119 27.17 -19.38 -5.18
N GLY A 120 26.56 -18.59 -4.32
CA GLY A 120 26.19 -18.98 -2.98
C GLY A 120 24.99 -19.91 -2.93
N THR A 121 24.86 -20.67 -1.85
CA THR A 121 23.70 -21.53 -1.61
C THR A 121 22.47 -20.69 -1.19
N LEU A 122 21.27 -21.32 -1.19
CA LEU A 122 20.07 -20.69 -0.64
C LEU A 122 20.29 -20.29 0.82
N LYS A 123 20.94 -21.16 1.60
CA LYS A 123 21.27 -20.90 2.99
C LYS A 123 22.21 -19.70 3.15
N ASP A 124 23.24 -19.59 2.32
CA ASP A 124 24.19 -18.47 2.35
C ASP A 124 23.48 -17.14 2.07
N ASN A 125 22.58 -17.13 1.11
CA ASN A 125 21.82 -15.93 0.72
C ASN A 125 20.84 -15.42 1.79
N LEU A 126 20.38 -16.28 2.71
CA LEU A 126 19.43 -15.91 3.76
C LEU A 126 20.06 -15.76 5.14
N ALA A 127 21.11 -16.53 5.44
CA ALA A 127 21.63 -16.68 6.78
C ALA A 127 23.15 -16.45 6.88
N ASP A 128 23.79 -15.96 5.82
CA ASP A 128 25.25 -15.79 5.75
C ASP A 128 26.01 -17.05 6.20
N GLY A 129 25.53 -18.24 5.75
CA GLY A 129 26.07 -19.54 6.11
C GLY A 129 25.66 -20.11 7.48
N ASN A 130 24.95 -19.35 8.31
CA ASN A 130 24.47 -19.82 9.61
C ASN A 130 23.27 -20.79 9.44
N ASP A 131 23.05 -21.63 10.45
CA ASP A 131 21.86 -22.52 10.51
C ASP A 131 20.62 -21.82 11.04
N MET A 132 20.81 -20.73 11.79
CA MET A 132 19.75 -20.01 12.48
C MET A 132 19.60 -18.59 11.95
N ILE A 133 18.36 -18.16 11.82
CA ILE A 133 17.93 -16.81 11.45
C ILE A 133 16.99 -16.27 12.52
N VAL A 134 16.83 -14.95 12.56
CA VAL A 134 15.86 -14.31 13.45
C VAL A 134 14.64 -13.90 12.62
N VAL A 135 13.47 -14.40 13.00
CA VAL A 135 12.19 -14.07 12.34
C VAL A 135 11.18 -13.65 13.39
N GLY A 136 10.66 -12.44 13.30
CA GLY A 136 9.72 -11.92 14.30
C GLY A 136 10.26 -11.87 15.72
N GLY A 137 11.57 -11.67 15.87
CA GLY A 137 12.26 -11.69 17.17
C GLY A 137 12.56 -13.08 17.75
N ALA A 138 12.15 -14.16 17.09
CA ALA A 138 12.42 -15.53 17.47
C ALA A 138 13.53 -16.16 16.62
N SER A 139 14.41 -16.94 17.23
CA SER A 139 15.41 -17.72 16.50
C SER A 139 14.75 -18.93 15.85
N ARG A 140 15.01 -19.13 14.56
CA ARG A 140 14.44 -20.20 13.75
C ARG A 140 15.51 -20.83 12.86
N HIS A 141 15.41 -22.14 12.64
CA HIS A 141 16.31 -22.82 11.71
C HIS A 141 15.99 -22.44 10.25
N VAL A 142 17.01 -22.06 9.47
CA VAL A 142 16.87 -21.59 8.07
C VAL A 142 16.18 -22.63 7.18
N MET A 143 16.41 -23.92 7.40
CA MET A 143 15.74 -24.99 6.66
C MET A 143 14.23 -24.95 6.85
N GLY A 144 13.74 -24.85 8.07
CA GLY A 144 12.30 -24.75 8.34
C GLY A 144 11.68 -23.48 7.78
N TYR A 145 12.45 -22.37 7.73
CA TYR A 145 12.02 -21.13 7.11
C TYR A 145 11.88 -21.25 5.59
N LEU A 146 12.89 -21.87 4.92
CA LEU A 146 12.85 -22.09 3.46
C LEU A 146 11.73 -23.05 3.03
N GLN A 147 11.36 -24.02 3.88
CA GLN A 147 10.20 -24.88 3.62
C GLN A 147 8.88 -24.09 3.57
N ASP A 148 8.73 -23.01 4.34
CA ASP A 148 7.56 -22.12 4.25
C ASP A 148 7.48 -21.39 2.90
N PHE A 149 8.60 -21.32 2.17
CA PHE A 149 8.68 -20.77 0.82
C PHE A 149 8.80 -21.88 -0.23
N LEU A 150 8.30 -23.08 0.10
CA LEU A 150 8.17 -24.22 -0.80
C LEU A 150 9.51 -24.75 -1.32
N PHE A 151 10.59 -24.59 -0.57
CA PHE A 151 11.86 -25.23 -0.89
C PHE A 151 11.98 -26.58 -0.18
N PRO A 152 12.18 -27.68 -0.91
CA PRO A 152 12.44 -28.96 -0.28
C PRO A 152 13.85 -29.00 0.33
N PRO A 153 14.07 -29.82 1.38
CA PRO A 153 15.32 -29.82 2.15
C PRO A 153 16.60 -30.07 1.34
N ASP A 154 16.51 -30.85 0.27
CA ASP A 154 17.63 -31.17 -0.61
C ASP A 154 18.08 -29.99 -1.49
N ARG A 155 17.22 -28.97 -1.67
CA ARG A 155 17.56 -27.77 -2.45
C ARG A 155 18.28 -26.71 -1.66
N ILE A 156 18.28 -26.77 -0.34
CA ILE A 156 18.76 -25.69 0.55
C ILE A 156 20.26 -25.41 0.38
N LEU A 157 21.02 -26.44 0.05
CA LEU A 157 22.47 -26.34 -0.22
C LEU A 157 22.78 -26.21 -1.74
N SER A 158 21.77 -26.07 -2.59
CA SER A 158 21.97 -25.82 -4.02
C SER A 158 22.41 -24.37 -4.27
N PRO A 159 23.28 -24.11 -5.25
CA PRO A 159 23.63 -22.74 -5.62
C PRO A 159 22.44 -22.03 -6.27
N VAL A 160 22.31 -20.72 -6.07
CA VAL A 160 21.24 -19.90 -6.62
C VAL A 160 21.20 -19.94 -8.15
N SER A 161 22.37 -20.06 -8.79
CA SER A 161 22.49 -20.22 -10.27
C SER A 161 21.73 -21.43 -10.82
N SER A 162 21.49 -22.47 -10.01
CA SER A 162 20.73 -23.67 -10.41
C SER A 162 19.20 -23.54 -10.27
N LEU A 163 18.71 -22.43 -9.75
CA LEU A 163 17.28 -22.19 -9.53
C LEU A 163 16.57 -21.82 -10.83
N SER A 164 15.34 -22.31 -10.98
CA SER A 164 14.38 -21.79 -11.96
C SER A 164 13.98 -20.34 -11.62
N GLY A 165 13.39 -19.64 -12.59
CA GLY A 165 12.89 -18.28 -12.36
C GLY A 165 11.88 -18.18 -11.19
N GLY A 166 10.94 -19.14 -11.11
CA GLY A 166 9.97 -19.22 -10.01
C GLY A 166 10.63 -19.49 -8.64
N GLU A 167 11.57 -20.44 -8.57
CA GLU A 167 12.35 -20.71 -7.36
C GLU A 167 13.16 -19.48 -6.93
N ARG A 168 13.77 -18.78 -7.89
CA ARG A 168 14.51 -17.54 -7.61
C ARG A 168 13.60 -16.47 -7.03
N ASN A 169 12.40 -16.29 -7.55
CA ASN A 169 11.42 -15.36 -7.02
C ASN A 169 10.97 -15.74 -5.59
N ARG A 170 10.76 -17.05 -5.30
CA ARG A 170 10.49 -17.53 -3.94
C ARG A 170 11.62 -17.23 -2.96
N LEU A 171 12.89 -17.38 -3.41
CA LEU A 171 14.05 -17.02 -2.58
C LEU A 171 14.11 -15.52 -2.30
N LEU A 172 13.80 -14.68 -3.29
CA LEU A 172 13.70 -13.23 -3.11
C LEU A 172 12.61 -12.85 -2.12
N LEU A 173 11.45 -13.50 -2.17
CA LEU A 173 10.39 -13.31 -1.18
C LEU A 173 10.85 -13.72 0.22
N ALA A 174 11.49 -14.89 0.35
CA ALA A 174 12.06 -15.32 1.61
C ALA A 174 13.06 -14.28 2.17
N LYS A 175 13.94 -13.75 1.32
CA LYS A 175 14.89 -12.69 1.70
C LYS A 175 14.17 -11.39 2.10
N LEU A 176 13.13 -10.97 1.37
CA LEU A 176 12.35 -9.78 1.66
C LEU A 176 11.75 -9.82 3.08
N PHE A 177 11.11 -10.95 3.43
CA PHE A 177 10.44 -11.10 4.73
C PHE A 177 11.40 -11.33 5.89
N LEU A 178 12.70 -11.54 5.63
CA LEU A 178 13.76 -11.51 6.66
C LEU A 178 14.28 -10.11 6.96
N LEU A 179 14.10 -9.16 6.05
CA LEU A 179 14.55 -7.78 6.29
C LEU A 179 13.74 -7.13 7.42
N PRO A 180 14.40 -6.52 8.41
CA PRO A 180 13.73 -5.81 9.48
C PRO A 180 13.09 -4.52 8.94
N SER A 181 11.88 -4.64 8.38
CA SER A 181 11.13 -3.54 7.78
C SER A 181 9.76 -3.39 8.44
N ASN A 182 9.18 -2.20 8.34
CA ASN A 182 7.79 -1.93 8.71
C ASN A 182 7.01 -1.27 7.56
N VAL A 183 7.70 -1.06 6.42
CA VAL A 183 7.09 -0.66 5.14
C VAL A 183 7.68 -1.52 4.04
N LEU A 184 6.82 -2.25 3.31
CA LEU A 184 7.20 -3.00 2.12
C LEU A 184 6.79 -2.24 0.87
N VAL A 185 7.69 -2.18 -0.11
CA VAL A 185 7.45 -1.58 -1.42
C VAL A 185 7.61 -2.66 -2.49
N LEU A 186 6.52 -2.90 -3.22
CA LEU A 186 6.42 -3.93 -4.25
C LEU A 186 6.08 -3.25 -5.57
N ASP A 187 7.01 -3.18 -6.50
CA ASP A 187 6.78 -2.63 -7.84
C ASP A 187 6.64 -3.79 -8.83
N GLU A 188 5.41 -4.03 -9.31
CA GLU A 188 5.03 -5.14 -10.20
C GLU A 188 5.51 -6.53 -9.70
N PRO A 189 5.25 -6.91 -8.43
CA PRO A 189 5.78 -8.13 -7.86
C PRO A 189 5.18 -9.40 -8.48
N THR A 190 4.04 -9.27 -9.15
CA THR A 190 3.31 -10.38 -9.78
C THR A 190 3.87 -10.78 -11.14
N ASN A 191 4.76 -9.97 -11.74
CA ASN A 191 5.41 -10.29 -12.99
C ASN A 191 6.36 -11.49 -12.80
N ASP A 192 6.29 -12.44 -13.71
CA ASP A 192 7.12 -13.65 -13.72
C ASP A 192 6.90 -14.62 -12.54
N LEU A 193 5.79 -14.47 -11.76
CA LEU A 193 5.42 -15.43 -10.73
C LEU A 193 4.51 -16.53 -11.30
N ASP A 194 4.78 -17.76 -10.91
CA ASP A 194 3.83 -18.87 -11.08
C ASP A 194 2.67 -18.73 -10.06
N THR A 195 1.58 -19.45 -10.31
CA THR A 195 0.37 -19.36 -9.47
C THR A 195 0.64 -19.70 -8.00
N GLU A 196 1.49 -20.73 -7.76
CA GLU A 196 1.83 -21.18 -6.41
C GLU A 196 2.63 -20.10 -5.65
N THR A 197 3.59 -19.46 -6.32
CA THR A 197 4.36 -18.36 -5.74
C THR A 197 3.51 -17.11 -5.52
N LEU A 198 2.53 -16.84 -6.39
CA LEU A 198 1.60 -15.72 -6.23
C LEU A 198 0.69 -15.92 -5.01
N GLU A 199 0.12 -17.13 -4.84
CA GLU A 199 -0.69 -17.48 -3.67
C GLU A 199 0.12 -17.35 -2.38
N LEU A 200 1.36 -17.84 -2.36
CA LEU A 200 2.29 -17.67 -1.25
C LEU A 200 2.56 -16.19 -0.94
N LEU A 201 2.81 -15.36 -1.96
CA LEU A 201 3.01 -13.92 -1.78
C LEU A 201 1.77 -13.26 -1.15
N GLU A 202 0.57 -13.55 -1.66
CA GLU A 202 -0.68 -13.00 -1.12
C GLU A 202 -0.85 -13.37 0.35
N GLU A 203 -0.66 -14.64 0.71
CA GLU A 203 -0.74 -15.12 2.09
C GLU A 203 0.22 -14.37 3.01
N ARG A 204 1.49 -14.25 2.61
CA ARG A 204 2.51 -13.54 3.41
C ARG A 204 2.22 -12.04 3.54
N LEU A 205 1.72 -11.41 2.49
CA LEU A 205 1.34 -9.99 2.55
C LEU A 205 0.11 -9.77 3.43
N LEU A 206 -0.83 -10.72 3.50
CA LEU A 206 -1.98 -10.63 4.40
C LEU A 206 -1.56 -10.76 5.87
N GLU A 207 -0.59 -11.62 6.18
CA GLU A 207 -0.03 -11.81 7.52
C GLU A 207 0.87 -10.65 7.96
N TYR A 208 1.45 -9.90 7.01
CA TYR A 208 2.36 -8.81 7.33
C TYR A 208 1.63 -7.66 8.05
N GLY A 209 2.02 -7.39 9.29
CA GLY A 209 1.42 -6.37 10.14
C GLY A 209 1.91 -4.94 9.85
N GLY A 210 2.94 -4.78 9.03
CA GLY A 210 3.45 -3.48 8.57
C GLY A 210 2.61 -2.87 7.44
N THR A 211 3.09 -1.78 6.89
CA THR A 211 2.46 -1.05 5.78
C THR A 211 2.99 -1.55 4.45
N ILE A 212 2.14 -1.65 3.44
CA ILE A 212 2.49 -2.11 2.10
C ILE A 212 2.13 -1.04 1.08
N LEU A 213 3.08 -0.69 0.22
CA LEU A 213 2.86 0.11 -0.98
C LEU A 213 3.12 -0.80 -2.18
N MET A 214 2.10 -1.06 -3.00
CA MET A 214 2.22 -1.99 -4.12
C MET A 214 1.75 -1.39 -5.43
N VAL A 215 2.54 -1.55 -6.47
CA VAL A 215 2.15 -1.32 -7.86
C VAL A 215 1.87 -2.68 -8.48
N SER A 216 0.70 -2.88 -9.03
CA SER A 216 0.40 -4.09 -9.81
C SER A 216 -0.68 -3.84 -10.84
N HIS A 217 -0.62 -4.61 -11.92
CA HIS A 217 -1.66 -4.71 -12.94
C HIS A 217 -2.60 -5.91 -12.69
N ASP A 218 -2.24 -6.78 -11.76
CA ASP A 218 -3.07 -7.93 -11.40
C ASP A 218 -4.25 -7.50 -10.52
N ARG A 219 -5.47 -7.67 -11.07
CA ARG A 219 -6.71 -7.27 -10.41
C ARG A 219 -7.04 -8.16 -9.22
N ALA A 220 -6.80 -9.47 -9.34
CA ALA A 220 -7.09 -10.42 -8.28
C ALA A 220 -6.17 -10.15 -7.09
N PHE A 221 -4.87 -9.99 -7.33
CA PHE A 221 -3.89 -9.61 -6.33
C PHE A 221 -4.27 -8.32 -5.58
N LEU A 222 -4.63 -7.26 -6.31
CA LEU A 222 -5.06 -5.99 -5.70
C LEU A 222 -6.35 -6.15 -4.89
N ASN A 223 -7.30 -6.98 -5.35
CA ASN A 223 -8.53 -7.24 -4.61
C ASN A 223 -8.30 -8.02 -3.33
N ASN A 224 -7.37 -8.95 -3.35
CA ASN A 224 -7.07 -9.82 -2.21
C ASN A 224 -6.28 -9.07 -1.13
N VAL A 225 -5.32 -8.22 -1.52
CA VAL A 225 -4.36 -7.62 -0.58
C VAL A 225 -4.69 -6.17 -0.23
N ALA A 226 -5.10 -5.32 -1.18
CA ALA A 226 -5.22 -3.89 -0.95
C ALA A 226 -6.37 -3.47 -0.03
N THR A 227 -6.09 -2.61 0.95
CA THR A 227 -7.10 -1.93 1.79
C THR A 227 -7.58 -0.62 1.15
N SER A 228 -6.74 0.03 0.35
CA SER A 228 -7.09 1.19 -0.47
C SER A 228 -6.28 1.20 -1.75
N THR A 229 -6.73 1.99 -2.74
CA THR A 229 -6.02 2.15 -4.01
C THR A 229 -5.87 3.62 -4.37
N ILE A 230 -4.68 4.00 -4.83
CA ILE A 230 -4.38 5.30 -5.45
C ILE A 230 -4.37 5.10 -6.95
N VAL A 231 -5.21 5.84 -7.67
CA VAL A 231 -5.39 5.66 -9.11
C VAL A 231 -4.97 6.89 -9.88
N PHE A 232 -4.19 6.68 -10.95
CA PHE A 232 -3.85 7.70 -11.92
C PHE A 232 -5.02 7.94 -12.89
N GLU A 233 -5.69 9.07 -12.77
CA GLU A 233 -6.82 9.46 -13.61
C GLU A 233 -6.41 10.26 -14.86
N GLY A 234 -5.11 10.38 -15.07
CA GLY A 234 -4.50 11.13 -16.18
C GLY A 234 -4.15 12.58 -15.84
N ARG A 235 -3.21 13.15 -16.60
CA ARG A 235 -2.71 14.53 -16.44
C ARG A 235 -2.20 14.85 -15.04
N GLY A 236 -1.56 13.89 -14.37
CA GLY A 236 -1.06 14.05 -13.01
C GLY A 236 -2.10 14.00 -11.89
N ARG A 237 -3.38 13.81 -12.22
CA ARG A 237 -4.44 13.66 -11.21
C ARG A 237 -4.39 12.29 -10.59
N LEU A 238 -4.37 12.26 -9.27
CA LEU A 238 -4.41 11.07 -8.45
C LEU A 238 -5.65 11.12 -7.56
N GLN A 239 -6.36 9.99 -7.48
CA GLN A 239 -7.51 9.85 -6.60
C GLN A 239 -7.36 8.59 -5.77
N GLU A 240 -7.64 8.70 -4.47
CA GLU A 240 -7.65 7.55 -3.57
C GLU A 240 -9.05 6.98 -3.40
N TYR A 241 -9.14 5.64 -3.44
CA TYR A 241 -10.36 4.86 -3.27
C TYR A 241 -10.16 3.82 -2.18
N VAL A 242 -11.21 3.55 -1.40
CA VAL A 242 -11.18 2.50 -0.39
C VAL A 242 -11.44 1.16 -1.05
N GLY A 243 -10.52 0.23 -0.84
CA GLY A 243 -10.59 -1.11 -1.35
C GLY A 243 -9.66 -1.41 -2.51
N GLY A 244 -9.76 -2.65 -3.03
CA GLY A 244 -9.01 -3.14 -4.19
C GLY A 244 -9.58 -2.65 -5.51
N TYR A 245 -9.13 -3.31 -6.61
CA TYR A 245 -9.48 -2.94 -7.98
C TYR A 245 -11.00 -2.85 -8.24
N ASP A 246 -11.77 -3.84 -7.81
CA ASP A 246 -13.23 -3.87 -8.07
C ASP A 246 -13.98 -2.80 -7.29
N ALA A 247 -13.49 -2.45 -6.10
CA ALA A 247 -14.05 -1.37 -5.31
C ALA A 247 -13.84 -0.01 -6.00
N TRP A 248 -12.63 0.23 -6.53
CA TRP A 248 -12.37 1.38 -7.38
C TRP A 248 -13.25 1.41 -8.61
N PHE A 249 -13.33 0.29 -9.36
CA PHE A 249 -14.11 0.23 -10.61
C PHE A 249 -15.58 0.56 -10.39
N ARG A 250 -16.18 0.08 -9.29
CA ARG A 250 -17.57 0.40 -8.90
C ARG A 250 -17.74 1.86 -8.49
N GLN A 251 -16.80 2.42 -7.73
CA GLN A 251 -16.85 3.82 -7.28
C GLN A 251 -16.67 4.80 -8.45
N ARG A 252 -15.85 4.45 -9.45
CA ARG A 252 -15.66 5.24 -10.68
C ARG A 252 -16.91 5.32 -11.52
N THR A 253 -17.70 4.24 -11.60
CA THR A 253 -18.90 4.13 -12.45
C THR A 253 -20.18 4.57 -11.73
N ALA A 254 -20.15 4.75 -10.41
CA ALA A 254 -21.30 5.26 -9.66
C ALA A 254 -21.59 6.72 -10.08
N PRO A 255 -22.85 7.08 -10.40
CA PRO A 255 -23.23 8.46 -10.59
C PRO A 255 -22.89 9.25 -9.31
N VAL A 256 -22.20 10.37 -9.44
CA VAL A 256 -21.97 11.28 -8.33
C VAL A 256 -23.35 11.79 -7.91
N GLU A 257 -23.91 11.26 -6.81
CA GLU A 257 -25.09 11.88 -6.20
C GLU A 257 -24.72 13.33 -5.86
N PRO A 258 -25.48 14.32 -6.36
CA PRO A 258 -25.21 15.69 -5.98
C PRO A 258 -25.34 15.82 -4.45
N PRO A 259 -24.48 16.61 -3.80
CA PRO A 259 -24.53 16.77 -2.36
C PRO A 259 -25.95 17.16 -1.96
N LYS A 260 -26.57 16.37 -1.05
CA LYS A 260 -27.88 16.70 -0.48
C LYS A 260 -27.82 18.14 -0.03
N ALA A 261 -28.62 18.99 -0.65
CA ALA A 261 -28.76 20.38 -0.26
C ALA A 261 -29.05 20.43 1.24
N ALA A 262 -28.26 21.21 1.97
CA ALA A 262 -28.52 21.47 3.39
C ALA A 262 -29.98 21.91 3.55
N PRO A 263 -30.68 21.49 4.62
CA PRO A 263 -32.05 21.92 4.86
C PRO A 263 -32.10 23.46 4.83
N ALA A 264 -32.93 23.99 3.95
CA ALA A 264 -33.14 25.43 3.86
C ALA A 264 -33.60 25.94 5.24
N GLU A 265 -32.88 26.90 5.82
CA GLU A 265 -33.30 27.59 7.02
C GLU A 265 -34.73 28.15 6.83
N PRO A 266 -35.62 28.04 7.82
CA PRO A 266 -36.97 28.54 7.71
C PRO A 266 -36.94 30.07 7.52
N LYS A 267 -37.40 30.52 6.37
CA LYS A 267 -37.55 31.96 6.08
C LYS A 267 -38.38 32.59 7.20
N GLN A 268 -37.79 33.48 8.02
CA GLN A 268 -38.49 34.33 8.97
C GLN A 268 -39.62 35.06 8.22
N ARG A 269 -40.84 34.84 8.68
CA ARG A 269 -42.00 35.61 8.24
C ARG A 269 -41.75 37.09 8.57
N ARG A 270 -41.55 37.91 7.57
CA ARG A 270 -41.61 39.37 7.69
C ARG A 270 -43.02 39.74 8.05
N ASP A 271 -43.22 40.25 9.28
CA ASP A 271 -44.48 40.85 9.72
C ASP A 271 -44.86 42.00 8.78
N ARG A 272 -46.07 41.90 8.24
CA ARG A 272 -46.67 42.99 7.49
C ARG A 272 -47.11 44.08 8.47
N PRO A 273 -46.81 45.38 8.23
CA PRO A 273 -47.34 46.48 9.06
C PRO A 273 -48.88 46.58 8.92
N PRO A 274 -49.58 47.07 9.97
CA PRO A 274 -51.04 47.14 9.98
C PRO A 274 -51.58 48.17 8.98
N LYS A 275 -52.64 47.79 8.26
CA LYS A 275 -53.38 48.71 7.37
C LYS A 275 -54.09 49.77 8.18
N GLU A 276 -53.73 51.04 7.97
CA GLU A 276 -54.46 52.23 8.46
C GLU A 276 -55.87 52.24 7.88
N LYS A 277 -56.86 52.35 8.79
CA LYS A 277 -58.28 52.56 8.45
C LYS A 277 -58.53 54.02 8.04
N ARG A 278 -58.78 54.24 6.75
CA ARG A 278 -59.33 55.54 6.29
C ARG A 278 -60.73 55.72 6.83
N LYS A 279 -60.93 56.79 7.63
CA LYS A 279 -62.23 57.31 7.99
C LYS A 279 -62.79 58.11 6.81
N LEU A 280 -64.01 57.78 6.41
CA LEU A 280 -64.84 58.57 5.49
C LEU A 280 -65.51 59.70 6.31
N SER A 281 -65.43 60.92 5.83
CA SER A 281 -66.34 62.04 6.10
C SER A 281 -66.98 62.44 4.79
#